data_88b6187a6147d8ec1c269cf9c6ccf3a2
#
_entry.id   88b6187a6147d8ec1c269cf9c6ccf3a2
#
_cell.length_a   1.000
_cell.length_b   1.000
_cell.length_c   1.000
_cell.angle_alpha   90.00
_cell.angle_beta   90.00
_cell.angle_gamma   90.00
#
_symmetry.space_group_name_H-M   'P 1'
#
loop_
_entity.id
_entity.type
_entity.pdbx_description
1 polymer ?
#
loop_
_entity_poly.entity_id
_entity_poly.type
_entity_poly.pdbx_seq_one_letter_code
_entity_poly.pdbx_strand_id
1 'polypeptide(L)'
;MNDKTYCSSAFLMYRTIPDHSKQFQEGVSPKFFVPFSEPPTQVHDSFDLEDSLKKSVERACKKGKTAIALSGGIDSAILAKFMPKGSVAYTFKCVVPGIEVTDETIQAAKYAKECGLEHRIVEIYWEDFERYIPILIEHKGAPCHSIEVEIYKAGLQAVKDGHDTIIYGESSDIHYGGLSGLLSKDWTVGEFIDRYSYVKPYHALKEYQLVTEPITKYEENGWVNVHEFNRHELFVEAMGSYTNACETAGINVECPYARTWLADPIDLNRVRAGENKYIVRELFNRLYPGYVAPPKTPMPRPVDQWFKDWEGPKRPEFWPHCTKYMNGDQRYYVWVLEKFLDYLDTQK
;
A
#
# COMPACT_ATOMS: atom_id res chain seq x y z
N MET A 1 -4.19 -23.62 -10.34
CA MET A 1 -3.10 -24.44 -10.95
C MET A 1 -1.81 -24.13 -10.20
N ASN A 2 -1.08 -25.16 -9.76
CA ASN A 2 0.22 -24.94 -9.10
C ASN A 2 1.25 -24.43 -10.11
N ASP A 3 1.80 -23.28 -9.86
CA ASP A 3 2.80 -22.65 -10.73
C ASP A 3 3.72 -21.72 -9.90
N LYS A 4 4.65 -22.34 -9.19
CA LYS A 4 5.62 -21.66 -8.32
C LYS A 4 6.45 -20.63 -9.07
N THR A 5 6.84 -20.95 -10.33
CA THR A 5 7.67 -20.06 -11.15
C THR A 5 6.91 -18.81 -11.55
N TYR A 6 5.66 -18.95 -12.02
CA TYR A 6 4.78 -17.82 -12.29
C TYR A 6 4.56 -16.97 -11.05
N CYS A 7 4.12 -17.58 -9.95
CA CYS A 7 3.77 -16.86 -8.72
C CYS A 7 4.98 -16.11 -8.12
N SER A 8 6.18 -16.72 -8.10
CA SER A 8 7.39 -16.06 -7.63
C SER A 8 7.77 -14.87 -8.50
N SER A 9 7.69 -15.04 -9.83
CA SER A 9 7.98 -13.97 -10.79
C SER A 9 6.98 -12.83 -10.72
N ALA A 10 5.68 -13.16 -10.67
CA ALA A 10 4.60 -12.20 -10.55
C ALA A 10 4.71 -11.37 -9.26
N PHE A 11 4.99 -12.03 -8.14
CA PHE A 11 5.19 -11.32 -6.89
C PHE A 11 6.35 -10.33 -6.94
N LEU A 12 7.49 -10.71 -7.50
CA LEU A 12 8.63 -9.81 -7.65
C LEU A 12 8.34 -8.62 -8.56
N MET A 13 7.52 -8.81 -9.60
CA MET A 13 7.13 -7.72 -10.51
C MET A 13 6.04 -6.82 -9.92
N TYR A 14 4.99 -7.40 -9.31
CA TYR A 14 3.73 -6.73 -8.98
C TYR A 14 3.40 -6.71 -7.48
N ARG A 15 4.14 -7.41 -6.63
CA ARG A 15 3.87 -7.61 -5.18
C ARG A 15 2.55 -8.35 -4.90
N THR A 16 1.95 -8.91 -5.93
CA THR A 16 0.74 -9.71 -5.88
C THR A 16 0.80 -10.82 -6.92
N ILE A 17 -0.20 -11.72 -6.93
CA ILE A 17 -0.38 -12.75 -7.95
C ILE A 17 -1.58 -12.35 -8.82
N PRO A 18 -1.38 -11.74 -9.99
CA PRO A 18 -2.47 -11.19 -10.80
C PRO A 18 -3.44 -12.23 -11.35
N ASP A 19 -2.95 -13.43 -11.70
CA ASP A 19 -3.80 -14.54 -12.15
C ASP A 19 -4.32 -15.34 -10.96
N HIS A 20 -5.58 -15.11 -10.60
CA HIS A 20 -6.24 -15.76 -9.47
C HIS A 20 -6.41 -17.28 -9.64
N SER A 21 -6.17 -17.84 -10.83
CA SER A 21 -6.16 -19.29 -11.05
C SER A 21 -4.86 -19.96 -10.62
N LYS A 22 -3.82 -19.17 -10.36
CA LYS A 22 -2.48 -19.62 -10.01
C LYS A 22 -2.26 -19.64 -8.49
N GLN A 23 -1.52 -20.63 -8.03
CA GLN A 23 -1.07 -20.75 -6.65
C GLN A 23 0.34 -21.34 -6.60
N PHE A 24 1.06 -21.10 -5.51
CA PHE A 24 2.42 -21.59 -5.35
C PHE A 24 2.50 -23.11 -5.22
N GLN A 25 1.58 -23.70 -4.48
CA GLN A 25 1.46 -25.16 -4.32
C GLN A 25 0.02 -25.54 -3.92
N GLU A 26 -0.30 -26.82 -4.00
CA GLU A 26 -1.59 -27.36 -3.57
C GLU A 26 -1.82 -27.11 -2.07
N GLY A 27 -3.03 -26.70 -1.74
CA GLY A 27 -3.42 -26.39 -0.35
C GLY A 27 -3.04 -24.98 0.13
N VAL A 28 -2.18 -24.24 -0.60
CA VAL A 28 -1.81 -22.86 -0.24
C VAL A 28 -2.25 -21.92 -1.37
N SER A 29 -3.46 -21.39 -1.22
CA SER A 29 -4.05 -20.48 -2.20
C SER A 29 -3.91 -19.03 -1.75
N PRO A 30 -3.38 -18.13 -2.62
CA PRO A 30 -3.36 -16.70 -2.32
C PRO A 30 -4.76 -16.15 -2.07
N LYS A 31 -4.91 -15.35 -1.03
CA LYS A 31 -6.12 -14.54 -0.80
C LYS A 31 -6.03 -13.25 -1.57
N PHE A 32 -7.12 -12.91 -2.21
CA PHE A 32 -7.20 -11.71 -3.04
C PHE A 32 -8.22 -10.73 -2.47
N PHE A 33 -7.95 -9.45 -2.62
CA PHE A 33 -8.95 -8.43 -2.37
C PHE A 33 -10.09 -8.59 -3.40
N VAL A 34 -11.30 -8.69 -2.90
CA VAL A 34 -12.50 -8.70 -3.73
C VAL A 34 -12.98 -7.26 -3.87
N PRO A 35 -13.00 -6.68 -5.07
CA PRO A 35 -13.51 -5.33 -5.28
C PRO A 35 -14.93 -5.18 -4.72
N PHE A 36 -15.26 -3.97 -4.28
CA PHE A 36 -16.55 -3.68 -3.69
C PHE A 36 -17.69 -4.01 -4.69
N SER A 37 -18.77 -4.60 -4.19
CA SER A 37 -19.95 -4.93 -5.00
C SER A 37 -20.73 -3.69 -5.48
N GLU A 38 -20.65 -2.61 -4.70
CA GLU A 38 -21.24 -1.32 -5.05
C GLU A 38 -20.28 -0.53 -5.95
N PRO A 39 -20.80 0.12 -7.01
CA PRO A 39 -19.96 0.96 -7.86
C PRO A 39 -19.39 2.13 -7.04
N PRO A 40 -18.18 2.60 -7.35
CA PRO A 40 -17.58 3.75 -6.66
C PRO A 40 -18.39 5.02 -6.93
N THR A 41 -18.43 5.90 -5.93
CA THR A 41 -19.04 7.23 -6.07
C THR A 41 -18.25 8.04 -7.08
N GLN A 42 -18.91 8.59 -8.08
CA GLN A 42 -18.29 9.49 -9.07
C GLN A 42 -18.06 10.86 -8.46
N VAL A 43 -16.86 11.40 -8.64
CA VAL A 43 -16.39 12.67 -8.07
C VAL A 43 -16.00 13.61 -9.21
N HIS A 44 -16.68 14.76 -9.33
CA HIS A 44 -16.39 15.79 -10.33
C HIS A 44 -15.44 16.86 -9.79
N ASP A 45 -15.55 17.17 -8.51
CA ASP A 45 -14.79 18.25 -7.86
C ASP A 45 -14.44 17.94 -6.39
N SER A 46 -13.81 18.89 -5.75
CA SER A 46 -13.41 18.77 -4.34
C SER A 46 -14.59 18.80 -3.34
N PHE A 47 -15.78 19.27 -3.73
CA PHE A 47 -16.97 19.26 -2.88
C PHE A 47 -17.64 17.90 -2.91
N ASP A 48 -17.75 17.27 -4.09
CA ASP A 48 -18.22 15.89 -4.23
C ASP A 48 -17.32 14.93 -3.42
N LEU A 49 -15.99 15.13 -3.52
CA LEU A 49 -15.02 14.36 -2.75
C LEU A 49 -15.25 14.53 -1.24
N GLU A 50 -15.39 15.76 -0.76
CA GLU A 50 -15.64 16.07 0.65
C GLU A 50 -16.88 15.35 1.16
N ASP A 51 -18.00 15.47 0.46
CA ASP A 51 -19.27 14.84 0.84
C ASP A 51 -19.15 13.31 0.90
N SER A 52 -18.51 12.70 -0.11
CA SER A 52 -18.32 11.25 -0.16
C SER A 52 -17.43 10.73 0.98
N LEU A 53 -16.27 11.37 1.22
CA LEU A 53 -15.36 10.99 2.29
C LEU A 53 -15.99 11.15 3.66
N LYS A 54 -16.68 12.27 3.89
CA LYS A 54 -17.40 12.55 5.15
C LYS A 54 -18.45 11.48 5.42
N LYS A 55 -19.30 11.16 4.44
CA LYS A 55 -20.32 10.09 4.56
C LYS A 55 -19.70 8.73 4.87
N SER A 56 -18.54 8.40 4.26
CA SER A 56 -17.85 7.15 4.50
C SER A 56 -17.32 7.06 5.93
N VAL A 57 -16.65 8.12 6.43
CA VAL A 57 -16.15 8.20 7.81
C VAL A 57 -17.31 8.13 8.82
N GLU A 58 -18.38 8.91 8.61
CA GLU A 58 -19.55 8.89 9.48
C GLU A 58 -20.22 7.52 9.53
N ARG A 59 -20.30 6.83 8.39
CA ARG A 59 -20.85 5.47 8.32
C ARG A 59 -20.01 4.48 9.13
N ALA A 60 -18.68 4.55 9.03
CA ALA A 60 -17.78 3.71 9.82
C ALA A 60 -17.93 3.98 11.32
N CYS A 61 -17.94 5.24 11.72
CA CYS A 61 -18.09 5.64 13.12
C CYS A 61 -19.46 5.29 13.74
N LYS A 62 -20.52 5.19 12.91
CA LYS A 62 -21.86 4.74 13.36
C LYS A 62 -21.94 3.23 13.55
N LYS A 63 -21.11 2.45 12.85
CA LYS A 63 -21.11 0.98 12.93
C LYS A 63 -20.39 0.43 14.15
N GLY A 64 -19.41 1.14 14.68
CA GLY A 64 -18.61 0.68 15.80
C GLY A 64 -17.55 1.70 16.23
N LYS A 65 -16.70 1.28 17.15
CA LYS A 65 -15.63 2.09 17.72
C LYS A 65 -14.48 2.21 16.71
N THR A 66 -14.35 3.37 16.12
CA THR A 66 -13.47 3.60 14.97
C THR A 66 -12.26 4.46 15.35
N ALA A 67 -11.06 4.03 14.94
CA ALA A 67 -9.82 4.79 14.99
C ALA A 67 -9.40 5.22 13.58
N ILE A 68 -8.41 6.08 13.47
CA ILE A 68 -7.81 6.49 12.19
C ILE A 68 -6.30 6.28 12.22
N ALA A 69 -5.74 5.79 11.11
CA ALA A 69 -4.30 5.87 10.85
C ALA A 69 -3.99 7.27 10.29
N LEU A 70 -3.26 8.06 11.05
CA LEU A 70 -2.96 9.46 10.73
C LEU A 70 -1.47 9.60 10.42
N SER A 71 -1.13 9.91 9.18
CA SER A 71 0.22 10.22 8.73
C SER A 71 0.47 11.73 8.70
N GLY A 72 1.69 12.14 8.31
CA GLY A 72 1.99 13.54 7.99
C GLY A 72 1.37 14.02 6.67
N GLY A 73 0.74 13.12 5.89
CA GLY A 73 0.18 13.41 4.57
C GLY A 73 -1.21 14.02 4.58
N ILE A 74 -1.58 14.64 3.46
CA ILE A 74 -2.87 15.35 3.30
C ILE A 74 -4.07 14.41 3.29
N ASP A 75 -3.91 13.17 2.82
CA ASP A 75 -5.02 12.22 2.63
C ASP A 75 -5.64 11.83 3.98
N SER A 76 -4.82 11.39 4.91
CA SER A 76 -5.26 11.06 6.26
C SER A 76 -5.69 12.30 7.06
N ALA A 77 -5.04 13.46 6.81
CA ALA A 77 -5.43 14.73 7.43
C ALA A 77 -6.86 15.16 7.04
N ILE A 78 -7.23 15.01 5.76
CA ILE A 78 -8.60 15.27 5.31
C ILE A 78 -9.60 14.39 6.07
N LEU A 79 -9.32 13.08 6.16
CA LEU A 79 -10.20 12.15 6.87
C LEU A 79 -10.30 12.47 8.37
N ALA A 80 -9.20 12.94 8.97
CA ALA A 80 -9.16 13.34 10.39
C ALA A 80 -10.15 14.47 10.71
N LYS A 81 -10.45 15.39 9.76
CA LYS A 81 -11.47 16.44 9.95
C LYS A 81 -12.89 15.89 10.12
N PHE A 82 -13.15 14.71 9.63
CA PHE A 82 -14.47 14.09 9.70
C PHE A 82 -14.62 13.12 10.89
N MET A 83 -13.51 12.83 11.60
CA MET A 83 -13.54 11.99 12.78
C MET A 83 -14.22 12.71 13.98
N PRO A 84 -15.00 12.00 14.80
CA PRO A 84 -15.50 12.55 16.05
C PRO A 84 -14.35 13.01 16.96
N LYS A 85 -14.54 14.15 17.64
CA LYS A 85 -13.57 14.62 18.64
C LYS A 85 -13.34 13.56 19.74
N GLY A 86 -12.10 13.39 20.15
CA GLY A 86 -11.70 12.37 21.12
C GLY A 86 -11.45 10.98 20.49
N SER A 87 -11.67 10.79 19.18
CA SER A 87 -11.27 9.55 18.52
C SER A 87 -9.75 9.36 18.55
N VAL A 88 -9.30 8.10 18.56
CA VAL A 88 -7.87 7.77 18.56
C VAL A 88 -7.30 7.84 17.13
N ALA A 89 -6.15 8.49 17.02
CA ALA A 89 -5.35 8.56 15.80
C ALA A 89 -4.00 7.86 16.01
N TYR A 90 -3.72 6.81 15.27
CA TYR A 90 -2.43 6.10 15.31
C TYR A 90 -1.49 6.60 14.21
N THR A 91 -0.24 6.88 14.59
CA THR A 91 0.83 7.19 13.63
C THR A 91 1.94 6.16 13.76
N PHE A 92 2.39 5.61 12.64
CA PHE A 92 3.49 4.65 12.61
C PHE A 92 4.82 5.39 12.70
N LYS A 93 5.74 4.83 13.48
CA LYS A 93 7.11 5.33 13.60
C LYS A 93 8.09 4.17 13.52
N CYS A 94 8.76 4.04 12.40
CA CYS A 94 9.86 3.09 12.30
C CYS A 94 11.05 3.53 13.15
N VAL A 95 11.69 2.59 13.82
CA VAL A 95 12.83 2.83 14.72
C VAL A 95 14.01 1.97 14.30
N VAL A 96 15.14 2.62 14.10
CA VAL A 96 16.45 1.96 13.93
C VAL A 96 17.38 2.48 15.03
N PRO A 97 17.88 1.62 15.93
CA PRO A 97 18.71 2.08 17.05
C PRO A 97 19.93 2.88 16.57
N GLY A 98 20.07 4.09 17.09
CA GLY A 98 21.21 4.97 16.77
C GLY A 98 21.17 5.65 15.40
N ILE A 99 20.08 5.51 14.64
CA ILE A 99 19.92 6.14 13.32
C ILE A 99 18.65 6.98 13.30
N GLU A 100 18.78 8.23 12.82
CA GLU A 100 17.61 9.06 12.54
C GLU A 100 16.94 8.59 11.24
N VAL A 101 15.65 8.33 11.32
CA VAL A 101 14.81 7.90 10.18
C VAL A 101 13.72 8.93 9.91
N THR A 102 13.12 8.89 8.73
CA THR A 102 11.99 9.75 8.39
C THR A 102 10.87 9.58 9.42
N ASP A 103 10.41 10.67 10.00
CA ASP A 103 9.42 10.71 11.07
C ASP A 103 8.28 11.66 10.72
N GLU A 104 7.08 11.13 10.59
CA GLU A 104 5.86 11.87 10.30
C GLU A 104 5.07 12.26 11.58
N THR A 105 5.50 11.80 12.75
CA THR A 105 4.74 11.95 14.01
C THR A 105 4.52 13.41 14.40
N ILE A 106 5.49 14.29 14.11
CA ILE A 106 5.39 15.73 14.41
C ILE A 106 4.27 16.39 13.61
N GLN A 107 4.18 16.07 12.32
CA GLN A 107 3.14 16.64 11.46
C GLN A 107 1.77 16.02 11.75
N ALA A 108 1.70 14.71 11.99
CA ALA A 108 0.50 14.01 12.39
C ALA A 108 -0.05 14.55 13.74
N ALA A 109 0.82 14.84 14.71
CA ALA A 109 0.42 15.45 15.99
C ALA A 109 -0.24 16.83 15.82
N LYS A 110 0.20 17.64 14.85
CA LYS A 110 -0.45 18.93 14.55
C LYS A 110 -1.86 18.72 14.01
N TYR A 111 -2.05 17.77 13.07
CA TYR A 111 -3.37 17.45 12.54
C TYR A 111 -4.29 16.86 13.62
N ALA A 112 -3.78 15.93 14.44
CA ALA A 112 -4.54 15.36 15.56
C ALA A 112 -5.02 16.45 16.52
N LYS A 113 -4.14 17.38 16.93
CA LYS A 113 -4.47 18.53 17.78
C LYS A 113 -5.53 19.41 17.16
N GLU A 114 -5.39 19.76 15.89
CA GLU A 114 -6.33 20.58 15.12
C GLU A 114 -7.73 19.95 15.06
N CYS A 115 -7.80 18.62 14.93
CA CYS A 115 -9.05 17.88 14.86
C CYS A 115 -9.58 17.44 16.24
N GLY A 116 -8.84 17.69 17.32
CA GLY A 116 -9.22 17.26 18.67
C GLY A 116 -9.19 15.73 18.86
N LEU A 117 -8.24 15.05 18.22
CA LEU A 117 -8.05 13.61 18.30
C LEU A 117 -7.00 13.25 19.36
N GLU A 118 -7.12 12.05 19.94
CA GLU A 118 -6.11 11.47 20.81
C GLU A 118 -5.00 10.83 19.96
N HIS A 119 -3.82 11.45 19.95
CA HIS A 119 -2.71 10.97 19.13
C HIS A 119 -1.90 9.91 19.87
N ARG A 120 -1.70 8.75 19.23
CA ARG A 120 -0.88 7.64 19.73
C ARG A 120 0.14 7.21 18.68
N ILE A 121 1.37 6.92 19.12
CA ILE A 121 2.45 6.46 18.25
C ILE A 121 2.57 4.94 18.36
N VAL A 122 2.66 4.26 17.22
CA VAL A 122 2.95 2.83 17.12
C VAL A 122 4.37 2.68 16.58
N GLU A 123 5.30 2.35 17.45
CA GLU A 123 6.70 2.13 17.08
C GLU A 123 6.87 0.78 16.37
N ILE A 124 7.65 0.75 15.31
CA ILE A 124 7.90 -0.41 14.44
C ILE A 124 9.41 -0.65 14.39
N TYR A 125 9.82 -1.86 14.76
CA TYR A 125 11.19 -2.32 14.79
C TYR A 125 11.41 -3.43 13.77
N TRP A 126 12.65 -3.76 13.45
CA TRP A 126 12.96 -4.90 12.58
C TRP A 126 12.43 -6.23 13.16
N GLU A 127 12.51 -6.41 14.46
CA GLU A 127 12.02 -7.59 15.18
C GLU A 127 10.50 -7.81 14.99
N ASP A 128 9.75 -6.74 14.71
CA ASP A 128 8.32 -6.86 14.35
C ASP A 128 8.15 -7.53 12.99
N PHE A 129 9.03 -7.25 12.04
CA PHE A 129 9.04 -7.92 10.73
C PHE A 129 9.35 -9.41 10.88
N GLU A 130 10.40 -9.76 11.62
CA GLU A 130 10.76 -11.16 11.86
C GLU A 130 9.63 -11.92 12.57
N ARG A 131 8.95 -11.27 13.51
CA ARG A 131 7.86 -11.85 14.29
C ARG A 131 6.56 -12.00 13.52
N TYR A 132 6.17 -11.01 12.71
CA TYR A 132 4.83 -10.93 12.15
C TYR A 132 4.75 -11.40 10.70
N ILE A 133 5.82 -11.38 9.94
CA ILE A 133 5.82 -11.89 8.56
C ILE A 133 5.37 -13.35 8.48
N PRO A 134 5.81 -14.30 9.32
CA PRO A 134 5.29 -15.68 9.28
C PRO A 134 3.77 -15.77 9.41
N ILE A 135 3.17 -14.95 10.29
CA ILE A 135 1.72 -14.92 10.53
C ILE A 135 0.98 -14.34 9.30
N LEU A 136 1.51 -13.25 8.74
CA LEU A 136 0.89 -12.55 7.61
C LEU A 136 0.96 -13.36 6.31
N ILE A 137 2.09 -14.03 6.02
CA ILE A 137 2.24 -14.88 4.83
C ILE A 137 1.37 -16.12 4.90
N GLU A 138 1.24 -16.73 6.08
CA GLU A 138 0.34 -17.85 6.31
C GLU A 138 -1.12 -17.45 6.06
N HIS A 139 -1.57 -16.34 6.64
CA HIS A 139 -2.93 -15.85 6.44
C HIS A 139 -3.20 -15.48 4.97
N LYS A 140 -2.23 -14.82 4.31
CA LYS A 140 -2.36 -14.37 2.90
C LYS A 140 -2.27 -15.52 1.90
N GLY A 141 -1.54 -16.59 2.22
CA GLY A 141 -1.17 -17.65 1.26
C GLY A 141 -0.24 -17.16 0.15
N ALA A 142 0.47 -16.05 0.38
CA ALA A 142 1.40 -15.41 -0.55
C ALA A 142 2.41 -14.53 0.24
N PRO A 143 3.56 -14.14 -0.37
CA PRO A 143 4.44 -13.18 0.27
C PRO A 143 3.75 -11.82 0.46
N CYS A 144 4.19 -11.05 1.46
CA CYS A 144 3.56 -9.81 1.91
C CYS A 144 4.29 -8.55 1.43
N HIS A 145 3.54 -7.45 1.27
CA HIS A 145 4.11 -6.12 1.13
C HIS A 145 4.72 -5.65 2.46
N SER A 146 5.79 -4.84 2.42
CA SER A 146 6.46 -4.35 3.63
C SER A 146 5.58 -3.49 4.54
N ILE A 147 4.57 -2.80 4.01
CA ILE A 147 3.61 -2.01 4.80
C ILE A 147 2.70 -2.88 5.69
N GLU A 148 2.51 -4.15 5.35
CA GLU A 148 1.56 -5.02 6.06
C GLU A 148 1.93 -5.22 7.54
N VAL A 149 3.23 -5.20 7.87
CA VAL A 149 3.69 -5.33 9.27
C VAL A 149 3.27 -4.11 10.10
N GLU A 150 3.41 -2.90 9.54
CA GLU A 150 3.03 -1.66 10.22
C GLU A 150 1.51 -1.61 10.45
N ILE A 151 0.74 -1.93 9.41
CA ILE A 151 -0.73 -1.98 9.45
C ILE A 151 -1.20 -3.04 10.46
N TYR A 152 -0.59 -4.22 10.44
CA TYR A 152 -0.92 -5.32 11.36
C TYR A 152 -0.66 -4.94 12.82
N LYS A 153 0.51 -4.37 13.12
CA LYS A 153 0.85 -3.95 14.49
C LYS A 153 -0.09 -2.86 15.00
N ALA A 154 -0.45 -1.90 14.15
CA ALA A 154 -1.45 -0.89 14.49
C ALA A 154 -2.84 -1.51 14.69
N GLY A 155 -3.21 -2.49 13.88
CA GLY A 155 -4.44 -3.27 14.04
C GLY A 155 -4.50 -3.97 15.40
N LEU A 156 -3.42 -4.65 15.79
CA LEU A 156 -3.32 -5.29 17.11
C LEU A 156 -3.45 -4.28 18.25
N GLN A 157 -2.82 -3.10 18.11
CA GLN A 157 -2.95 -2.04 19.13
C GLN A 157 -4.39 -1.50 19.20
N ALA A 158 -5.02 -1.30 18.04
CA ALA A 158 -6.39 -0.81 17.99
C ALA A 158 -7.41 -1.81 18.61
N VAL A 159 -7.25 -3.10 18.33
CA VAL A 159 -8.05 -4.17 18.97
C VAL A 159 -7.85 -4.15 20.48
N LYS A 160 -6.60 -4.06 20.96
CA LYS A 160 -6.29 -3.96 22.39
C LYS A 160 -6.93 -2.73 23.03
N ASP A 161 -7.05 -1.62 22.31
CA ASP A 161 -7.69 -0.37 22.78
C ASP A 161 -9.23 -0.43 22.62
N GLY A 162 -9.76 -1.56 22.13
CA GLY A 162 -11.18 -1.84 21.99
C GLY A 162 -11.82 -1.17 20.77
N HIS A 163 -11.07 -0.97 19.68
CA HIS A 163 -11.62 -0.49 18.42
C HIS A 163 -12.03 -1.66 17.50
N ASP A 164 -13.07 -1.43 16.71
CA ASP A 164 -13.62 -2.40 15.74
C ASP A 164 -13.13 -2.14 14.31
N THR A 165 -12.72 -0.91 14.04
CA THR A 165 -12.37 -0.44 12.69
C THR A 165 -11.22 0.57 12.73
N ILE A 166 -10.30 0.48 11.75
CA ILE A 166 -9.34 1.55 11.46
C ILE A 166 -9.63 2.13 10.07
N ILE A 167 -9.62 3.46 9.98
CA ILE A 167 -9.72 4.22 8.73
C ILE A 167 -8.32 4.55 8.22
N TYR A 168 -8.08 4.34 6.91
CA TYR A 168 -6.84 4.68 6.22
C TYR A 168 -7.10 5.63 5.04
N GLY A 169 -6.12 6.48 4.75
CA GLY A 169 -6.12 7.36 3.57
C GLY A 169 -5.65 6.68 2.28
N GLU A 170 -5.76 5.35 2.20
CA GLU A 170 -5.32 4.57 1.04
C GLU A 170 -6.19 4.83 -0.19
N SER A 171 -5.62 4.59 -1.38
CA SER A 171 -6.19 4.74 -2.72
C SER A 171 -6.32 6.19 -3.24
N SER A 172 -6.09 7.21 -2.42
CA SER A 172 -6.08 8.60 -2.87
C SER A 172 -5.06 8.84 -4.00
N ASP A 173 -3.84 8.33 -3.86
CA ASP A 173 -2.81 8.46 -4.89
C ASP A 173 -3.16 7.72 -6.18
N ILE A 174 -3.83 6.59 -6.06
CA ILE A 174 -4.24 5.74 -7.18
C ILE A 174 -5.31 6.42 -8.02
N HIS A 175 -6.36 6.94 -7.38
CA HIS A 175 -7.54 7.46 -8.08
C HIS A 175 -7.42 8.91 -8.48
N TYR A 176 -6.61 9.71 -7.78
CA TYR A 176 -6.53 11.17 -7.97
C TYR A 176 -5.18 11.66 -8.52
N GLY A 177 -4.36 10.79 -9.13
CA GLY A 177 -3.13 11.19 -9.80
C GLY A 177 -1.95 11.50 -8.89
N GLY A 178 -1.90 10.91 -7.70
CA GLY A 178 -0.77 11.06 -6.78
C GLY A 178 0.48 10.29 -7.20
N LEU A 179 0.33 9.30 -8.08
CA LEU A 179 1.44 8.51 -8.63
C LEU A 179 2.08 9.20 -9.84
N SER A 180 2.45 10.48 -9.68
CA SER A 180 2.94 11.33 -10.75
C SER A 180 4.14 10.75 -11.51
N GLY A 181 5.00 9.96 -10.87
CA GLY A 181 6.13 9.30 -11.53
C GLY A 181 5.70 8.23 -12.54
N LEU A 182 4.55 7.55 -12.33
CA LEU A 182 3.98 6.62 -13.31
C LEU A 182 3.20 7.36 -14.40
N LEU A 183 2.63 8.52 -14.08
CA LEU A 183 1.84 9.36 -15.01
C LEU A 183 2.68 10.41 -15.75
N SER A 184 4.01 10.41 -15.58
CA SER A 184 4.91 11.48 -16.05
C SER A 184 5.02 11.61 -17.56
N LYS A 185 4.77 10.53 -18.29
CA LYS A 185 4.78 10.47 -19.77
C LYS A 185 3.87 9.36 -20.24
N ASP A 186 3.69 9.27 -21.55
CA ASP A 186 3.14 8.07 -22.17
C ASP A 186 4.24 7.00 -22.25
N TRP A 187 3.88 5.76 -21.93
CA TRP A 187 4.81 4.63 -21.84
C TRP A 187 4.44 3.56 -22.87
N THR A 188 5.40 3.09 -23.62
CA THR A 188 5.25 1.82 -24.34
C THR A 188 5.18 0.66 -23.33
N VAL A 189 4.62 -0.49 -23.73
CA VAL A 189 4.54 -1.67 -22.86
C VAL A 189 5.92 -2.05 -22.30
N GLY A 190 6.96 -2.09 -23.13
CA GLY A 190 8.31 -2.44 -22.68
C GLY A 190 8.89 -1.46 -21.66
N GLU A 191 8.76 -0.16 -21.92
CA GLU A 191 9.19 0.88 -20.98
C GLU A 191 8.40 0.83 -19.66
N PHE A 192 7.09 0.54 -19.72
CA PHE A 192 6.29 0.48 -18.52
C PHE A 192 6.59 -0.76 -17.67
N ILE A 193 6.80 -1.92 -18.29
CA ILE A 193 7.30 -3.12 -17.59
C ILE A 193 8.60 -2.81 -16.86
N ASP A 194 9.54 -2.15 -17.54
CA ASP A 194 10.82 -1.76 -16.94
C ASP A 194 10.68 -0.77 -15.80
N ARG A 195 9.76 0.17 -15.92
CA ARG A 195 9.50 1.22 -14.92
C ARG A 195 8.75 0.70 -13.70
N TYR A 196 7.77 -0.18 -13.93
CA TYR A 196 6.85 -0.63 -12.88
C TYR A 196 7.38 -1.83 -12.10
N SER A 197 8.10 -2.77 -12.74
CA SER A 197 8.58 -3.97 -12.06
C SER A 197 9.47 -3.64 -10.86
N TYR A 198 9.04 -4.03 -9.66
CA TYR A 198 9.77 -3.77 -8.42
C TYR A 198 11.11 -4.49 -8.40
N VAL A 199 11.09 -5.79 -8.68
CA VAL A 199 12.28 -6.60 -8.92
C VAL A 199 12.07 -7.34 -10.23
N LYS A 200 12.99 -7.20 -11.17
CA LYS A 200 12.98 -7.97 -12.41
C LYS A 200 13.29 -9.43 -12.09
N PRO A 201 12.39 -10.38 -12.38
CA PRO A 201 12.55 -11.77 -11.92
C PRO A 201 13.88 -12.41 -12.33
N TYR A 202 14.35 -12.12 -13.56
CA TYR A 202 15.62 -12.65 -14.06
C TYR A 202 16.87 -12.14 -13.33
N HIS A 203 16.77 -11.05 -12.57
CA HIS A 203 17.85 -10.61 -11.70
C HIS A 203 17.92 -11.38 -10.37
N ALA A 204 16.81 -11.97 -9.94
CA ALA A 204 16.71 -12.66 -8.66
C ALA A 204 16.62 -14.19 -8.80
N LEU A 205 15.83 -14.69 -9.73
CA LEU A 205 15.47 -16.11 -9.86
C LEU A 205 16.23 -16.78 -11.00
N LYS A 206 16.63 -18.05 -10.77
CA LYS A 206 17.22 -18.91 -11.81
C LYS A 206 16.20 -19.37 -12.84
N GLU A 207 15.00 -19.72 -12.35
CA GLU A 207 13.83 -20.03 -13.16
C GLU A 207 12.79 -18.93 -12.97
N TYR A 208 12.40 -18.29 -14.06
CA TYR A 208 11.49 -17.17 -14.03
C TYR A 208 10.56 -17.14 -15.25
N GLN A 209 9.51 -16.36 -15.13
CA GLN A 209 8.60 -15.99 -16.20
C GLN A 209 8.42 -14.47 -16.22
N LEU A 210 8.46 -13.84 -17.39
CA LEU A 210 8.02 -12.44 -17.50
C LEU A 210 6.50 -12.43 -17.60
N VAL A 211 5.86 -11.96 -16.52
CA VAL A 211 4.40 -11.84 -16.42
C VAL A 211 4.01 -10.48 -16.97
N THR A 212 3.50 -10.42 -18.19
CA THR A 212 3.24 -9.15 -18.90
C THR A 212 1.76 -8.82 -19.03
N GLU A 213 0.89 -9.81 -18.89
CA GLU A 213 -0.56 -9.70 -19.09
C GLU A 213 -1.22 -8.59 -18.24
N PRO A 214 -0.83 -8.36 -16.97
CA PRO A 214 -1.40 -7.29 -16.17
C PRO A 214 -1.17 -5.89 -16.75
N ILE A 215 -0.13 -5.74 -17.58
CA ILE A 215 0.19 -4.47 -18.26
C ILE A 215 -0.37 -4.45 -19.68
N THR A 216 -0.17 -5.54 -20.45
CA THR A 216 -0.54 -5.57 -21.87
C THR A 216 -2.04 -5.43 -22.12
N LYS A 217 -2.89 -5.83 -21.15
CA LYS A 217 -4.35 -5.66 -21.28
C LYS A 217 -4.81 -4.20 -21.23
N TYR A 218 -3.95 -3.27 -20.83
CA TYR A 218 -4.19 -1.83 -20.85
C TYR A 218 -3.43 -1.11 -21.97
N GLU A 219 -2.89 -1.86 -22.94
CA GLU A 219 -2.29 -1.26 -24.11
C GLU A 219 -3.35 -0.77 -25.09
N GLU A 220 -3.24 0.49 -25.48
CA GLU A 220 -4.09 1.16 -26.45
C GLU A 220 -3.19 1.91 -27.46
N ASN A 221 -3.21 1.51 -28.73
CA ASN A 221 -2.44 2.16 -29.81
C ASN A 221 -0.93 2.26 -29.55
N GLY A 222 -0.33 1.26 -28.92
CA GLY A 222 1.10 1.20 -28.62
C GLY A 222 1.50 1.81 -27.27
N TRP A 223 0.54 2.39 -26.53
CA TRP A 223 0.76 3.03 -25.23
C TRP A 223 -0.02 2.35 -24.13
N VAL A 224 0.52 2.34 -22.90
CA VAL A 224 -0.16 1.80 -21.73
C VAL A 224 -1.08 2.87 -21.14
N ASN A 225 -2.35 2.56 -20.98
CA ASN A 225 -3.26 3.36 -20.17
C ASN A 225 -2.93 3.17 -18.67
N VAL A 226 -1.96 3.94 -18.20
CA VAL A 226 -1.41 3.83 -16.83
C VAL A 226 -2.47 4.14 -15.77
N HIS A 227 -3.42 5.04 -16.06
CA HIS A 227 -4.45 5.36 -15.09
C HIS A 227 -5.38 4.18 -14.86
N GLU A 228 -5.81 3.49 -15.92
CA GLU A 228 -6.63 2.29 -15.80
C GLU A 228 -5.85 1.12 -15.18
N PHE A 229 -4.57 0.95 -15.53
CA PHE A 229 -3.70 -0.01 -14.84
C PHE A 229 -3.66 0.25 -13.32
N ASN A 230 -3.46 1.49 -12.91
CA ASN A 230 -3.43 1.85 -11.49
C ASN A 230 -4.77 1.57 -10.79
N ARG A 231 -5.90 1.92 -11.42
CA ARG A 231 -7.26 1.74 -10.88
C ARG A 231 -7.66 0.29 -10.67
N HIS A 232 -7.06 -0.62 -11.40
CA HIS A 232 -7.40 -2.05 -11.35
C HIS A 232 -6.29 -2.89 -10.71
N GLU A 233 -5.08 -2.86 -11.25
CA GLU A 233 -4.00 -3.75 -10.79
C GLU A 233 -3.36 -3.26 -9.48
N LEU A 234 -2.92 -2.02 -9.48
CA LEU A 234 -2.28 -1.44 -8.29
C LEU A 234 -3.29 -1.26 -7.14
N PHE A 235 -4.54 -0.93 -7.47
CA PHE A 235 -5.62 -0.83 -6.49
C PHE A 235 -5.88 -2.17 -5.76
N VAL A 236 -5.97 -3.27 -6.51
CA VAL A 236 -6.20 -4.61 -5.93
C VAL A 236 -5.01 -5.04 -5.08
N GLU A 237 -3.78 -4.76 -5.52
CA GLU A 237 -2.57 -5.03 -4.74
C GLU A 237 -2.55 -4.24 -3.43
N ALA A 238 -2.78 -2.92 -3.49
CA ALA A 238 -2.79 -2.06 -2.33
C ALA A 238 -3.87 -2.47 -1.33
N MET A 239 -5.12 -2.58 -1.77
CA MET A 239 -6.24 -2.99 -0.91
C MET A 239 -6.05 -4.40 -0.34
N GLY A 240 -5.45 -5.32 -1.11
CA GLY A 240 -5.11 -6.67 -0.65
C GLY A 240 -4.14 -6.66 0.53
N SER A 241 -3.17 -5.74 0.52
CA SER A 241 -2.21 -5.57 1.61
C SER A 241 -2.87 -5.06 2.90
N TYR A 242 -3.73 -4.03 2.79
CA TYR A 242 -4.47 -3.49 3.95
C TYR A 242 -5.46 -4.51 4.50
N THR A 243 -6.21 -5.19 3.63
CA THR A 243 -7.18 -6.21 4.03
C THR A 243 -6.50 -7.36 4.75
N ASN A 244 -5.42 -7.92 4.17
CA ASN A 244 -4.69 -9.02 4.81
C ASN A 244 -4.20 -8.66 6.22
N ALA A 245 -3.56 -7.50 6.38
CA ALA A 245 -3.02 -7.08 7.66
C ALA A 245 -4.11 -6.82 8.71
N CYS A 246 -5.20 -6.16 8.33
CA CYS A 246 -6.30 -5.87 9.25
C CYS A 246 -7.10 -7.12 9.63
N GLU A 247 -7.43 -7.99 8.66
CA GLU A 247 -8.12 -9.25 8.94
C GLU A 247 -7.29 -10.16 9.85
N THR A 248 -5.99 -10.26 9.61
CA THR A 248 -5.07 -11.01 10.46
C THR A 248 -5.01 -10.46 11.88
N ALA A 249 -5.14 -9.14 12.04
CA ALA A 249 -5.21 -8.48 13.36
C ALA A 249 -6.59 -8.60 14.04
N GLY A 250 -7.62 -9.05 13.32
CA GLY A 250 -8.98 -9.15 13.83
C GLY A 250 -9.72 -7.80 13.89
N ILE A 251 -9.39 -6.86 12.99
CA ILE A 251 -10.01 -5.53 12.91
C ILE A 251 -10.50 -5.24 11.49
N ASN A 252 -11.58 -4.47 11.38
CA ASN A 252 -12.08 -4.02 10.09
C ASN A 252 -11.23 -2.87 9.53
N VAL A 253 -11.09 -2.84 8.22
CA VAL A 253 -10.44 -1.74 7.47
C VAL A 253 -11.47 -0.93 6.72
N GLU A 254 -11.37 0.39 6.78
CA GLU A 254 -12.14 1.30 5.91
C GLU A 254 -11.16 2.25 5.20
N CYS A 255 -11.26 2.29 3.88
CA CYS A 255 -10.49 3.19 3.01
C CYS A 255 -11.48 4.06 2.21
N PRO A 256 -11.87 5.23 2.72
CA PRO A 256 -12.90 6.06 2.08
C PRO A 256 -12.60 6.42 0.62
N TYR A 257 -11.33 6.72 0.29
CA TYR A 257 -10.91 7.02 -1.09
C TYR A 257 -11.08 5.83 -2.04
N ALA A 258 -10.96 4.59 -1.55
CA ALA A 258 -11.14 3.39 -2.34
C ALA A 258 -12.57 3.23 -2.91
N ARG A 259 -13.53 3.98 -2.34
CA ARG A 259 -14.94 3.99 -2.76
C ARG A 259 -15.31 5.16 -3.67
N THR A 260 -14.31 5.91 -4.14
CA THR A 260 -14.53 7.10 -4.98
C THR A 260 -13.65 7.02 -6.23
N TRP A 261 -14.19 7.48 -7.35
CA TRP A 261 -13.44 7.61 -8.61
C TRP A 261 -13.69 8.98 -9.22
N LEU A 262 -12.72 9.47 -10.00
CA LEU A 262 -12.97 10.65 -10.84
C LEU A 262 -14.06 10.32 -11.86
N ALA A 263 -15.05 11.18 -11.97
CA ALA A 263 -16.11 11.08 -12.97
C ALA A 263 -15.57 11.34 -14.38
N ASP A 264 -14.64 12.29 -14.47
CA ASP A 264 -13.96 12.67 -15.71
C ASP A 264 -12.56 12.05 -15.77
N PRO A 265 -11.99 11.83 -16.96
CA PRO A 265 -10.60 11.39 -17.08
C PRO A 265 -9.65 12.36 -16.36
N ILE A 266 -8.62 11.78 -15.72
CA ILE A 266 -7.61 12.59 -15.05
C ILE A 266 -6.91 13.54 -16.05
N ASP A 267 -6.76 14.81 -15.68
CA ASP A 267 -6.01 15.78 -16.47
C ASP A 267 -4.49 15.53 -16.34
N LEU A 268 -3.96 14.73 -17.26
CA LEU A 268 -2.54 14.40 -17.30
C LEU A 268 -1.64 15.62 -17.52
N ASN A 269 -2.14 16.69 -18.17
CA ASN A 269 -1.34 17.91 -18.36
C ASN A 269 -1.10 18.60 -17.02
N ARG A 270 -2.13 18.69 -16.18
CA ARG A 270 -2.00 19.23 -14.81
C ARG A 270 -1.05 18.37 -13.96
N VAL A 271 -1.21 17.04 -13.99
CA VAL A 271 -0.34 16.13 -13.23
C VAL A 271 1.11 16.26 -13.68
N ARG A 272 1.37 16.31 -14.99
CA ARG A 272 2.71 16.46 -15.58
C ARG A 272 3.32 17.84 -15.33
N ALA A 273 2.47 18.88 -15.15
CA ALA A 273 2.90 20.22 -14.73
C ALA A 273 3.19 20.33 -13.22
N GLY A 274 3.03 19.24 -12.46
CA GLY A 274 3.28 19.19 -11.00
C GLY A 274 2.05 19.37 -10.12
N GLU A 275 0.85 19.54 -10.70
CA GLU A 275 -0.41 19.65 -9.97
C GLU A 275 -1.01 18.25 -9.68
N ASN A 276 -0.22 17.37 -9.11
CA ASN A 276 -0.70 16.05 -8.73
C ASN A 276 -1.78 16.14 -7.64
N LYS A 277 -2.79 15.26 -7.71
CA LYS A 277 -3.90 15.22 -6.73
C LYS A 277 -4.64 16.54 -6.60
N TYR A 278 -4.83 17.27 -7.71
CA TYR A 278 -5.36 18.63 -7.68
C TYR A 278 -6.69 18.77 -6.93
N ILE A 279 -7.66 17.85 -7.10
CA ILE A 279 -8.94 17.84 -6.37
C ILE A 279 -8.71 17.61 -4.86
N VAL A 280 -7.85 16.68 -4.49
CA VAL A 280 -7.53 16.37 -3.08
C VAL A 280 -6.80 17.55 -2.43
N ARG A 281 -5.86 18.18 -3.14
CA ARG A 281 -5.16 19.38 -2.64
C ARG A 281 -6.09 20.57 -2.47
N GLU A 282 -7.02 20.75 -3.39
CA GLU A 282 -8.05 21.80 -3.29
C GLU A 282 -8.91 21.57 -2.03
N LEU A 283 -9.36 20.35 -1.79
CA LEU A 283 -10.08 19.98 -0.57
C LEU A 283 -9.23 20.23 0.68
N PHE A 284 -7.96 19.77 0.68
CA PHE A 284 -7.06 20.01 1.81
C PHE A 284 -6.91 21.49 2.14
N ASN A 285 -6.66 22.32 1.13
CA ASN A 285 -6.49 23.77 1.32
C ASN A 285 -7.75 24.45 1.91
N ARG A 286 -8.93 23.94 1.57
CA ARG A 286 -10.21 24.41 2.11
C ARG A 286 -10.41 24.00 3.57
N LEU A 287 -10.05 22.75 3.93
CA LEU A 287 -10.23 22.21 5.27
C LEU A 287 -9.14 22.67 6.26
N TYR A 288 -7.96 23.02 5.75
CA TYR A 288 -6.80 23.43 6.54
C TYR A 288 -6.25 24.78 6.05
N PRO A 289 -7.03 25.88 6.17
CA PRO A 289 -6.59 27.19 5.72
C PRO A 289 -5.33 27.61 6.50
N GLY A 290 -4.29 28.01 5.77
CA GLY A 290 -3.01 28.42 6.33
C GLY A 290 -2.00 27.30 6.57
N TYR A 291 -2.38 26.03 6.36
CA TYR A 291 -1.42 24.93 6.33
C TYR A 291 -0.79 24.80 4.94
N VAL A 292 0.50 24.51 4.91
CA VAL A 292 1.21 24.16 3.67
C VAL A 292 1.19 22.63 3.56
N ALA A 293 0.68 22.09 2.45
CA ALA A 293 0.71 20.67 2.19
C ALA A 293 2.18 20.18 2.16
N PRO A 294 2.54 19.20 3.01
CA PRO A 294 3.91 18.70 3.03
C PRO A 294 4.26 18.02 1.71
N PRO A 295 5.55 17.91 1.35
CA PRO A 295 6.00 17.04 0.28
C PRO A 295 5.48 15.61 0.51
N LYS A 296 5.15 14.92 -0.58
CA LYS A 296 4.74 13.50 -0.48
C LYS A 296 5.90 12.67 0.06
N THR A 297 5.66 12.03 1.17
CA THR A 297 6.54 10.98 1.71
C THR A 297 5.78 9.67 1.64
N PRO A 298 6.30 8.63 0.95
CA PRO A 298 5.76 7.28 1.06
C PRO A 298 5.81 6.83 2.52
N MET A 299 4.92 5.92 2.95
CA MET A 299 4.96 5.34 4.31
C MET A 299 6.42 4.98 4.68
N PRO A 300 7.00 5.65 5.69
CA PRO A 300 8.45 5.56 5.95
C PRO A 300 8.84 4.16 6.42
N ARG A 301 9.73 3.51 5.69
CA ARG A 301 10.33 2.23 6.08
C ARG A 301 11.84 2.31 5.86
N PRO A 302 12.66 2.18 6.90
CA PRO A 302 14.12 2.26 6.80
C PRO A 302 14.72 0.95 6.28
N VAL A 303 14.15 0.40 5.20
CA VAL A 303 14.54 -0.91 4.63
C VAL A 303 16.00 -0.93 4.17
N ASP A 304 16.54 0.19 3.69
CA ASP A 304 17.97 0.26 3.35
C ASP A 304 18.87 0.03 4.58
N GLN A 305 18.43 0.48 5.75
CA GLN A 305 19.16 0.29 7.01
C GLN A 305 19.01 -1.14 7.53
N TRP A 306 17.78 -1.66 7.51
CA TRP A 306 17.48 -3.02 7.97
C TRP A 306 18.15 -4.10 7.11
N PHE A 307 18.28 -3.88 5.80
CA PHE A 307 18.93 -4.83 4.87
C PHE A 307 20.38 -4.51 4.55
N LYS A 308 21.01 -3.55 5.27
CA LYS A 308 22.39 -3.11 5.01
C LYS A 308 23.37 -4.28 5.02
N ASP A 309 23.29 -5.15 6.02
CA ASP A 309 24.21 -6.25 6.26
C ASP A 309 23.64 -7.62 5.83
N TRP A 310 22.48 -7.63 5.18
CA TRP A 310 21.89 -8.87 4.67
C TRP A 310 22.60 -9.34 3.40
N GLU A 311 23.20 -10.53 3.48
CA GLU A 311 24.02 -11.11 2.41
C GLU A 311 23.24 -11.60 1.20
N GLY A 312 21.90 -11.67 1.30
CA GLY A 312 21.01 -12.17 0.26
C GLY A 312 20.41 -13.54 0.59
N PRO A 313 19.55 -14.05 -0.32
CA PRO A 313 18.84 -15.31 -0.11
C PRO A 313 19.80 -16.51 -0.16
N LYS A 314 19.47 -17.55 0.62
CA LYS A 314 20.25 -18.81 0.70
C LYS A 314 19.62 -19.95 -0.09
N ARG A 315 18.36 -19.79 -0.54
CA ARG A 315 17.64 -20.84 -1.26
C ARG A 315 18.17 -21.04 -2.68
N PRO A 316 18.12 -22.29 -3.20
CA PRO A 316 18.69 -22.62 -4.53
C PRO A 316 17.93 -21.97 -5.70
N GLU A 317 16.68 -21.50 -5.49
CA GLU A 317 15.89 -20.82 -6.52
C GLU A 317 16.49 -19.49 -6.95
N PHE A 318 17.27 -18.85 -6.07
CA PHE A 318 17.85 -17.54 -6.34
C PHE A 318 19.25 -17.60 -6.94
N TRP A 319 19.59 -16.58 -7.73
CA TRP A 319 20.97 -16.40 -8.16
C TRP A 319 21.87 -16.02 -6.98
N PRO A 320 23.10 -16.55 -6.87
CA PRO A 320 24.08 -16.07 -5.90
C PRO A 320 24.30 -14.57 -6.04
N HIS A 321 24.33 -13.85 -4.93
CA HIS A 321 24.57 -12.40 -4.90
C HIS A 321 23.58 -11.55 -5.70
N CYS A 322 22.38 -12.04 -5.98
CA CYS A 322 21.35 -11.32 -6.76
C CYS A 322 21.00 -9.94 -6.16
N THR A 323 21.19 -9.76 -4.86
CA THR A 323 20.86 -8.52 -4.14
C THR A 323 21.94 -7.45 -4.17
N LYS A 324 23.10 -7.70 -4.80
CA LYS A 324 24.27 -6.80 -4.77
C LYS A 324 23.97 -5.36 -5.20
N TYR A 325 23.11 -5.20 -6.20
CA TYR A 325 22.75 -3.89 -6.77
C TYR A 325 21.32 -3.45 -6.45
N MET A 326 20.66 -4.15 -5.52
CA MET A 326 19.30 -3.86 -5.10
C MET A 326 19.29 -2.85 -3.96
N ASN A 327 18.31 -1.93 -3.99
CA ASN A 327 17.98 -1.09 -2.84
C ASN A 327 17.24 -1.87 -1.75
N GLY A 328 16.98 -1.26 -0.61
CA GLY A 328 16.34 -1.93 0.54
C GLY A 328 14.96 -2.48 0.23
N ASP A 329 14.12 -1.76 -0.52
CA ASP A 329 12.80 -2.27 -0.93
C ASP A 329 12.90 -3.53 -1.79
N GLN A 330 13.79 -3.53 -2.77
CA GLN A 330 14.03 -4.70 -3.62
C GLN A 330 14.57 -5.90 -2.82
N ARG A 331 15.49 -5.65 -1.88
CA ARG A 331 16.00 -6.67 -0.97
C ARG A 331 14.89 -7.25 -0.10
N TYR A 332 13.98 -6.40 0.41
CA TYR A 332 12.83 -6.86 1.17
C TYR A 332 11.97 -7.83 0.37
N TYR A 333 11.65 -7.54 -0.91
CA TYR A 333 10.82 -8.45 -1.72
C TYR A 333 11.49 -9.78 -2.01
N VAL A 334 12.81 -9.80 -2.20
CA VAL A 334 13.56 -11.07 -2.31
C VAL A 334 13.55 -11.83 -1.00
N TRP A 335 13.76 -11.14 0.13
CA TRP A 335 13.75 -11.73 1.46
C TRP A 335 12.39 -12.33 1.83
N VAL A 336 11.31 -11.59 1.63
CA VAL A 336 9.97 -12.08 2.01
C VAL A 336 9.50 -13.20 1.08
N LEU A 337 9.92 -13.22 -0.19
CA LEU A 337 9.70 -14.35 -1.08
C LEU A 337 10.46 -15.59 -0.57
N GLU A 338 11.72 -15.45 -0.17
CA GLU A 338 12.47 -16.53 0.45
C GLU A 338 11.75 -17.07 1.69
N LYS A 339 11.31 -16.20 2.61
CA LYS A 339 10.55 -16.61 3.81
C LYS A 339 9.25 -17.36 3.47
N PHE A 340 8.55 -16.92 2.44
CA PHE A 340 7.35 -17.61 1.99
C PHE A 340 7.67 -18.98 1.37
N LEU A 341 8.74 -19.10 0.60
CA LEU A 341 9.17 -20.40 0.07
C LEU A 341 9.61 -21.37 1.19
N ASP A 342 10.25 -20.86 2.26
CA ASP A 342 10.56 -21.64 3.46
C ASP A 342 9.28 -22.12 4.14
N TYR A 343 8.27 -21.27 4.29
CA TYR A 343 6.96 -21.63 4.81
C TYR A 343 6.31 -22.74 3.99
N LEU A 344 6.32 -22.65 2.64
CA LEU A 344 5.76 -23.71 1.79
C LEU A 344 6.40 -25.08 2.02
N ASP A 345 7.69 -25.14 2.31
CA ASP A 345 8.38 -26.40 2.60
C ASP A 345 7.90 -27.06 3.91
N THR A 346 7.34 -26.27 4.84
CA THR A 346 6.74 -26.79 6.07
C THR A 346 5.31 -27.30 5.90
N GLN A 347 4.67 -27.01 4.75
CA GLN A 347 3.29 -27.40 4.45
C GLN A 347 3.17 -28.69 3.62
N LYS A 348 4.28 -29.43 3.45
CA LYS A 348 4.34 -30.71 2.69
C LYS A 348 3.94 -31.93 3.50
#